data_f875bc76e28d90f79e9d27e414eeee02
#
_entry.id   f875bc76e28d90f79e9d27e414eeee02
#
_cell.length_a   1.000
_cell.length_b   1.000
_cell.length_c   1.000
_cell.angle_alpha   90.00
_cell.angle_beta   90.00
_cell.angle_gamma   90.00
#
_symmetry.space_group_name_H-M   'P 1'
#
loop_
_entity.id
_entity.type
_entity.pdbx_description
1 polymer ?
#
loop_
_entity_poly.entity_id
_entity_poly.type
_entity_poly.pdbx_seq_one_letter_code
_entity_poly.pdbx_strand_id
1 'polypeptide(L)'
;MTGTAAACSNELKDVYNLSVLKIPTHRPVVREDLPLRVFKNQKLLDEAVINKAIEIQKKGRSVLVCTATIKRSTLLADKFAKRDIEVQVLNGKTLAEEASLVANAGKSGFITISTSVAGRGTDIKPDEKVLAKGGLAVLGVEMAHSDRIDQQMAGRAGRQGNPGSSQFFVSLDDDILAYLSEKEKKSLIKIVDNCLGEKEITSKEICDFFYLAQRNCVQEEMDKRKYLNLRDDSIDSFRNEIYGIKDRILKDSKEADAVLKELYGEGNDCFWKEHYAHVKQVLSVAMPIIRKIQENTYVIDSYQRLPLSDGNKVYSIPFSLNSALETDGSSLYASIEKYVLLDAINKSWMNYINEIDSDNLNPADLYTIFLDTKKCMLEDVENKLTKLYIPVNAISGDEENDQKETSNPLLKYFKVHSKKVEMLEPCPCGSGKAFWQCHGKIKLK
;
A
#
# COMPACT_ATOMS: atom_id res chain seq x y z
N MET A 1 -9.25 -17.20 -10.20
CA MET A 1 -9.22 -18.67 -10.20
C MET A 1 -7.77 -19.15 -10.17
N THR A 2 -7.46 -20.14 -9.32
CA THR A 2 -6.09 -20.71 -9.19
C THR A 2 -6.20 -22.19 -8.85
N GLY A 3 -5.23 -23.02 -9.29
CA GLY A 3 -5.16 -24.45 -8.98
C GLY A 3 -4.65 -24.78 -7.57
N THR A 4 -4.14 -23.78 -6.83
CA THR A 4 -3.44 -24.00 -5.55
C THR A 4 -4.09 -23.31 -4.34
N ALA A 5 -5.32 -22.78 -4.48
CA ALA A 5 -6.02 -22.09 -3.38
C ALA A 5 -6.47 -23.03 -2.25
N ALA A 6 -6.59 -24.32 -2.50
CA ALA A 6 -7.06 -25.28 -1.49
C ALA A 6 -6.15 -25.33 -0.26
N ALA A 7 -4.85 -25.16 -0.45
CA ALA A 7 -3.86 -25.16 0.64
C ALA A 7 -4.00 -23.95 1.59
N CYS A 8 -4.57 -22.84 1.13
CA CYS A 8 -4.78 -21.62 1.93
C CYS A 8 -6.27 -21.28 2.13
N SER A 9 -7.17 -22.27 2.04
CA SER A 9 -8.63 -22.06 2.14
C SER A 9 -9.06 -21.42 3.46
N ASN A 10 -8.41 -21.78 4.58
CA ASN A 10 -8.70 -21.21 5.89
C ASN A 10 -8.29 -19.73 5.96
N GLU A 11 -7.11 -19.40 5.47
CA GLU A 11 -6.65 -18.00 5.42
C GLU A 11 -7.56 -17.13 4.54
N LEU A 12 -7.97 -17.64 3.36
CA LEU A 12 -8.88 -16.92 2.47
C LEU A 12 -10.26 -16.71 3.11
N LYS A 13 -10.73 -17.66 3.92
CA LYS A 13 -11.98 -17.53 4.66
C LYS A 13 -11.84 -16.51 5.81
N ASP A 14 -10.78 -16.62 6.60
CA ASP A 14 -10.57 -15.81 7.80
C ASP A 14 -10.32 -14.34 7.45
N VAL A 15 -9.50 -14.06 6.42
CA VAL A 15 -9.08 -12.71 6.05
C VAL A 15 -10.07 -12.04 5.09
N TYR A 16 -10.57 -12.78 4.09
CA TYR A 16 -11.37 -12.20 3.02
C TYR A 16 -12.83 -12.67 3.00
N ASN A 17 -13.22 -13.54 3.94
CA ASN A 17 -14.52 -14.20 3.98
C ASN A 17 -14.87 -14.92 2.67
N LEU A 18 -13.86 -15.49 1.99
CA LEU A 18 -14.00 -16.17 0.72
C LEU A 18 -13.95 -17.70 0.91
N SER A 19 -14.93 -18.39 0.37
CA SER A 19 -14.94 -19.86 0.32
C SER A 19 -14.22 -20.37 -0.90
N VAL A 20 -13.40 -21.40 -0.74
CA VAL A 20 -12.70 -22.07 -1.84
C VAL A 20 -13.53 -23.24 -2.35
N LEU A 21 -13.93 -23.17 -3.60
CA LEU A 21 -14.62 -24.26 -4.29
C LEU A 21 -13.62 -25.02 -5.19
N LYS A 22 -13.48 -26.30 -4.95
CA LYS A 22 -12.61 -27.18 -5.77
C LYS A 22 -13.40 -27.70 -6.96
N ILE A 23 -13.01 -27.28 -8.16
CA ILE A 23 -13.58 -27.78 -9.41
C ILE A 23 -12.72 -28.97 -9.88
N PRO A 24 -13.30 -30.16 -10.11
CA PRO A 24 -12.54 -31.30 -10.60
C PRO A 24 -11.98 -31.04 -12.00
N THR A 25 -10.83 -31.67 -12.30
CA THR A 25 -10.19 -31.54 -13.62
C THR A 25 -10.99 -32.28 -14.69
N HIS A 26 -11.07 -31.70 -15.90
CA HIS A 26 -11.76 -32.32 -17.03
C HIS A 26 -11.13 -33.68 -17.45
N ARG A 27 -9.79 -33.78 -17.37
CA ARG A 27 -9.04 -35.00 -17.62
C ARG A 27 -8.23 -35.37 -16.38
N PRO A 28 -8.02 -36.66 -16.08
CA PRO A 28 -7.16 -37.07 -14.98
C PRO A 28 -5.74 -36.51 -15.12
N VAL A 29 -5.11 -36.17 -14.00
CA VAL A 29 -3.70 -35.79 -13.96
C VAL A 29 -2.87 -37.07 -14.05
N VAL A 30 -2.09 -37.19 -15.14
CA VAL A 30 -1.19 -38.32 -15.38
C VAL A 30 0.28 -37.95 -15.16
N ARG A 31 0.54 -36.79 -14.58
CA ARG A 31 1.88 -36.37 -14.20
C ARG A 31 2.42 -37.26 -13.08
N GLU A 32 3.67 -37.67 -13.20
CA GLU A 32 4.39 -38.42 -12.19
C GLU A 32 5.20 -37.46 -11.30
N ASP A 33 4.86 -37.40 -10.03
CA ASP A 33 5.60 -36.59 -9.03
C ASP A 33 6.60 -37.52 -8.32
N LEU A 34 7.89 -37.37 -8.66
CA LEU A 34 8.97 -38.20 -8.16
C LEU A 34 9.39 -37.77 -6.73
N PRO A 35 9.94 -38.69 -5.91
CA PRO A 35 10.38 -38.38 -4.55
C PRO A 35 11.41 -37.26 -4.50
N LEU A 36 11.37 -36.50 -3.39
CA LEU A 36 12.35 -35.49 -3.05
C LEU A 36 13.74 -36.10 -2.94
N ARG A 37 14.74 -35.43 -3.53
CA ARG A 37 16.15 -35.84 -3.43
C ARG A 37 16.92 -34.86 -2.57
N VAL A 38 17.61 -35.37 -1.56
CA VAL A 38 18.33 -34.57 -0.57
C VAL A 38 19.84 -34.74 -0.75
N PHE A 39 20.57 -33.64 -0.74
CA PHE A 39 22.02 -33.60 -0.92
C PHE A 39 22.69 -32.93 0.28
N LYS A 40 23.94 -33.32 0.54
CA LYS A 40 24.72 -32.81 1.67
C LYS A 40 25.02 -31.30 1.53
N ASN A 41 25.18 -30.81 0.32
CA ASN A 41 25.45 -29.41 0.05
C ASN A 41 24.98 -29.00 -1.35
N GLN A 42 24.92 -27.68 -1.60
CA GLN A 42 24.50 -27.13 -2.89
C GLN A 42 25.35 -27.54 -4.09
N LYS A 43 26.65 -27.81 -3.91
CA LYS A 43 27.52 -28.24 -5.01
C LYS A 43 27.10 -29.62 -5.54
N LEU A 44 26.83 -30.56 -4.64
CA LEU A 44 26.37 -31.91 -5.00
C LEU A 44 24.95 -31.88 -5.59
N LEU A 45 24.09 -31.03 -5.05
CA LEU A 45 22.75 -30.79 -5.60
C LEU A 45 22.83 -30.33 -7.04
N ASP A 46 23.65 -29.30 -7.35
CA ASP A 46 23.79 -28.76 -8.71
C ASP A 46 24.29 -29.80 -9.67
N GLU A 47 25.30 -30.61 -9.28
CA GLU A 47 25.80 -31.69 -10.06
C GLU A 47 24.71 -32.73 -10.39
N ALA A 48 23.87 -33.06 -9.40
CA ALA A 48 22.78 -34.01 -9.56
C ALA A 48 21.67 -33.46 -10.48
N VAL A 49 21.29 -32.20 -10.33
CA VAL A 49 20.30 -31.54 -11.21
C VAL A 49 20.77 -31.49 -12.62
N ILE A 50 22.03 -31.07 -12.88
CA ILE A 50 22.61 -31.00 -14.22
C ILE A 50 22.64 -32.38 -14.85
N ASN A 51 23.13 -33.40 -14.14
CA ASN A 51 23.20 -34.78 -14.63
C ASN A 51 21.78 -35.30 -14.95
N LYS A 52 20.80 -35.03 -14.10
CA LYS A 52 19.41 -35.45 -14.33
C LYS A 52 18.79 -34.74 -15.53
N ALA A 53 19.03 -33.44 -15.67
CA ALA A 53 18.56 -32.69 -16.83
C ALA A 53 19.11 -33.23 -18.15
N ILE A 54 20.41 -33.54 -18.19
CA ILE A 54 21.07 -34.16 -19.37
C ILE A 54 20.51 -35.56 -19.65
N GLU A 55 20.32 -36.39 -18.63
CA GLU A 55 19.74 -37.73 -18.78
C GLU A 55 18.37 -37.66 -19.45
N ILE A 56 17.51 -36.73 -18.97
CA ILE A 56 16.15 -36.56 -19.48
C ILE A 56 16.16 -35.99 -20.89
N GLN A 57 17.04 -35.00 -21.17
CA GLN A 57 17.24 -34.41 -22.49
C GLN A 57 17.64 -35.47 -23.51
N LYS A 58 18.61 -36.33 -23.16
CA LYS A 58 19.08 -37.44 -24.03
C LYS A 58 17.98 -38.46 -24.35
N LYS A 59 16.96 -38.58 -23.48
CA LYS A 59 15.75 -39.40 -23.75
C LYS A 59 14.76 -38.71 -24.69
N GLY A 60 15.06 -37.50 -25.18
CA GLY A 60 14.24 -36.74 -26.11
C GLY A 60 13.09 -35.96 -25.46
N ARG A 61 13.13 -35.80 -24.16
CA ARG A 61 12.15 -34.92 -23.42
C ARG A 61 12.67 -33.49 -23.34
N SER A 62 11.78 -32.57 -23.14
CA SER A 62 12.10 -31.21 -22.72
C SER A 62 12.23 -31.13 -21.20
N VAL A 63 13.10 -30.27 -20.71
CA VAL A 63 13.40 -30.10 -19.29
C VAL A 63 13.21 -28.64 -18.86
N LEU A 64 12.44 -28.41 -17.80
CA LEU A 64 12.29 -27.13 -17.16
C LEU A 64 12.92 -27.20 -15.77
N VAL A 65 14.00 -26.46 -15.56
CA VAL A 65 14.68 -26.34 -14.28
C VAL A 65 14.18 -25.08 -13.58
N CYS A 66 13.48 -25.24 -12.47
CA CYS A 66 12.89 -24.15 -11.70
C CYS A 66 13.78 -23.76 -10.52
N THR A 67 14.11 -22.47 -10.40
CA THR A 67 14.91 -21.91 -9.30
C THR A 67 14.11 -20.84 -8.54
N ALA A 68 14.42 -20.60 -7.28
CA ALA A 68 13.73 -19.58 -6.49
C ALA A 68 14.11 -18.15 -6.90
N THR A 69 15.38 -17.92 -7.28
CA THR A 69 15.89 -16.57 -7.52
C THR A 69 16.58 -16.43 -8.88
N ILE A 70 16.62 -15.19 -9.41
CA ILE A 70 17.36 -14.85 -10.64
C ILE A 70 18.85 -15.16 -10.49
N LYS A 71 19.44 -14.85 -9.33
CA LYS A 71 20.85 -15.14 -9.05
C LYS A 71 21.14 -16.64 -9.18
N ARG A 72 20.24 -17.46 -8.63
CA ARG A 72 20.38 -18.92 -8.69
C ARG A 72 20.26 -19.45 -10.11
N SER A 73 19.32 -18.91 -10.91
CA SER A 73 19.16 -19.28 -12.32
C SER A 73 20.41 -18.99 -13.14
N THR A 74 21.04 -17.84 -12.93
CA THR A 74 22.29 -17.45 -13.63
C THR A 74 23.46 -18.36 -13.24
N LEU A 75 23.65 -18.60 -11.93
CA LEU A 75 24.71 -19.49 -11.43
C LEU A 75 24.58 -20.92 -12.00
N LEU A 76 23.36 -21.40 -12.11
CA LEU A 76 23.14 -22.75 -12.68
C LEU A 76 23.37 -22.77 -14.18
N ALA A 77 22.97 -21.71 -14.91
CA ALA A 77 23.26 -21.57 -16.33
C ALA A 77 24.79 -21.59 -16.62
N ASP A 78 25.57 -20.85 -15.82
CA ASP A 78 27.05 -20.86 -15.94
C ASP A 78 27.64 -22.26 -15.71
N LYS A 79 27.03 -23.07 -14.81
CA LYS A 79 27.49 -24.45 -14.58
C LYS A 79 27.12 -25.38 -15.72
N PHE A 80 26.00 -25.18 -16.41
CA PHE A 80 25.69 -25.90 -17.66
C PHE A 80 26.65 -25.50 -18.77
N ALA A 81 26.93 -24.20 -18.93
CA ALA A 81 27.87 -23.71 -19.95
C ALA A 81 29.30 -24.28 -19.77
N LYS A 82 29.76 -24.44 -18.51
CA LYS A 82 31.06 -25.11 -18.21
C LYS A 82 31.13 -26.58 -18.63
N ARG A 83 30.01 -27.18 -18.99
CA ARG A 83 29.91 -28.56 -19.48
C ARG A 83 29.55 -28.61 -20.98
N ASP A 84 29.66 -27.48 -21.67
CA ASP A 84 29.31 -27.30 -23.08
C ASP A 84 27.85 -27.67 -23.40
N ILE A 85 26.94 -27.38 -22.46
CA ILE A 85 25.49 -27.60 -22.59
C ILE A 85 24.78 -26.28 -22.74
N GLU A 86 24.14 -26.12 -23.89
CA GLU A 86 23.32 -24.95 -24.16
C GLU A 86 22.00 -25.03 -23.39
N VAL A 87 21.67 -23.96 -22.68
CA VAL A 87 20.42 -23.81 -21.94
C VAL A 87 19.77 -22.45 -22.19
N GLN A 88 18.45 -22.42 -22.18
CA GLN A 88 17.71 -21.16 -22.22
C GLN A 88 17.46 -20.68 -20.81
N VAL A 89 17.52 -19.35 -20.59
CA VAL A 89 17.25 -18.74 -19.26
C VAL A 89 16.04 -17.82 -19.34
N LEU A 90 14.99 -18.20 -18.65
CA LEU A 90 13.72 -17.47 -18.55
C LEU A 90 13.61 -16.85 -17.14
N ASN A 91 14.09 -15.62 -16.96
CA ASN A 91 14.17 -14.98 -15.65
C ASN A 91 13.56 -13.56 -15.60
N GLY A 92 12.78 -13.17 -16.61
CA GLY A 92 12.09 -11.90 -16.67
C GLY A 92 12.96 -10.67 -17.03
N LYS A 93 14.26 -10.86 -17.34
CA LYS A 93 15.12 -9.77 -17.78
C LYS A 93 14.86 -9.36 -19.25
N THR A 94 14.31 -10.27 -20.05
CA THR A 94 14.11 -10.10 -21.51
C THR A 94 12.65 -10.34 -21.86
N LEU A 95 11.75 -9.43 -21.49
CA LEU A 95 10.31 -9.53 -21.76
C LEU A 95 9.98 -9.69 -23.26
N ALA A 96 10.74 -9.04 -24.14
CA ALA A 96 10.52 -9.12 -25.60
C ALA A 96 10.77 -10.52 -26.18
N GLU A 97 11.64 -11.32 -25.56
CA GLU A 97 12.02 -12.66 -26.01
C GLU A 97 11.27 -13.77 -25.27
N GLU A 98 10.54 -13.42 -24.21
CA GLU A 98 9.90 -14.37 -23.31
C GLU A 98 8.97 -15.35 -24.04
N ALA A 99 8.17 -14.84 -24.98
CA ALA A 99 7.24 -15.66 -25.77
C ALA A 99 7.98 -16.72 -26.61
N SER A 100 9.11 -16.38 -27.20
CA SER A 100 9.91 -17.30 -28.00
C SER A 100 10.61 -18.36 -27.14
N LEU A 101 11.12 -17.96 -25.98
CA LEU A 101 11.75 -18.85 -25.00
C LEU A 101 10.74 -19.86 -24.45
N VAL A 102 9.51 -19.41 -24.12
CA VAL A 102 8.44 -20.29 -23.68
C VAL A 102 8.02 -21.28 -24.76
N ALA A 103 7.92 -20.83 -26.03
CA ALA A 103 7.60 -21.71 -27.16
C ALA A 103 8.68 -22.80 -27.38
N ASN A 104 9.93 -22.46 -27.15
CA ASN A 104 11.03 -23.41 -27.27
C ASN A 104 11.13 -24.38 -26.09
N ALA A 105 10.71 -23.97 -24.90
CA ALA A 105 10.75 -24.79 -23.69
C ALA A 105 9.94 -26.10 -23.79
N GLY A 106 8.98 -26.17 -24.71
CA GLY A 106 8.22 -27.39 -25.03
C GLY A 106 8.85 -28.30 -26.07
N LYS A 107 9.92 -27.88 -26.76
CA LYS A 107 10.53 -28.65 -27.86
C LYS A 107 11.49 -29.72 -27.34
N SER A 108 11.64 -30.82 -28.14
CA SER A 108 12.55 -31.92 -27.83
C SER A 108 13.98 -31.44 -27.72
N GLY A 109 14.69 -31.86 -26.67
CA GLY A 109 16.11 -31.58 -26.51
C GLY A 109 16.43 -30.22 -25.87
N PHE A 110 15.43 -29.41 -25.53
CA PHE A 110 15.65 -28.13 -24.84
C PHE A 110 15.71 -28.29 -23.32
N ILE A 111 16.68 -27.61 -22.70
CA ILE A 111 16.74 -27.40 -21.26
C ILE A 111 16.50 -25.90 -21.04
N THR A 112 15.47 -25.57 -20.27
CA THR A 112 15.12 -24.21 -19.91
C THR A 112 15.25 -24.02 -18.42
N ILE A 113 16.00 -23.01 -17.97
CA ILE A 113 16.09 -22.61 -16.56
C ILE A 113 15.12 -21.46 -16.36
N SER A 114 14.20 -21.59 -15.41
CA SER A 114 13.17 -20.59 -15.15
C SER A 114 13.10 -20.23 -13.65
N THR A 115 12.80 -18.98 -13.34
CA THR A 115 12.38 -18.63 -11.98
C THR A 115 10.90 -18.96 -11.77
N SER A 116 10.46 -19.08 -10.53
CA SER A 116 9.06 -19.36 -10.16
C SER A 116 8.06 -18.34 -10.74
N VAL A 117 8.49 -17.09 -10.93
CA VAL A 117 7.68 -15.96 -11.42
C VAL A 117 7.70 -15.87 -12.95
N ALA A 118 8.84 -16.16 -13.57
CA ALA A 118 9.00 -16.05 -15.04
C ALA A 118 8.12 -17.05 -15.78
N GLY A 119 7.49 -16.60 -16.86
CA GLY A 119 6.51 -17.40 -17.61
C GLY A 119 5.20 -17.64 -16.85
N ARG A 120 4.90 -16.87 -15.82
CA ARG A 120 3.59 -16.93 -15.12
C ARG A 120 2.49 -16.49 -16.07
N GLY A 121 1.42 -17.29 -16.15
CA GLY A 121 0.32 -17.04 -17.08
C GLY A 121 0.56 -17.58 -18.49
N THR A 122 1.76 -18.09 -18.79
CA THR A 122 2.07 -18.72 -20.09
C THR A 122 1.94 -20.24 -20.00
N ASP A 123 1.57 -20.87 -21.12
CA ASP A 123 1.43 -22.31 -21.24
C ASP A 123 2.59 -22.88 -22.08
N ILE A 124 3.41 -23.72 -21.45
CA ILE A 124 4.44 -24.48 -22.15
C ILE A 124 3.77 -25.67 -22.82
N LYS A 125 3.77 -25.69 -24.15
CA LYS A 125 3.15 -26.78 -24.94
C LYS A 125 4.22 -27.74 -25.42
N PRO A 126 4.32 -28.96 -24.85
CA PRO A 126 5.26 -29.96 -25.34
C PRO A 126 4.91 -30.45 -26.76
N ASP A 127 5.92 -30.61 -27.60
CA ASP A 127 5.77 -31.20 -28.93
C ASP A 127 5.29 -32.65 -28.81
N GLU A 128 4.67 -33.19 -29.88
CA GLU A 128 4.23 -34.59 -29.94
C GLU A 128 5.37 -35.58 -29.67
N LYS A 129 6.59 -35.28 -30.17
CA LYS A 129 7.78 -36.08 -29.88
C LYS A 129 8.12 -36.13 -28.39
N VAL A 130 7.96 -35.02 -27.70
CA VAL A 130 8.16 -34.88 -26.23
C VAL A 130 7.07 -35.66 -25.49
N LEU A 131 5.81 -35.50 -25.91
CA LEU A 131 4.69 -36.22 -25.31
C LEU A 131 4.85 -37.71 -25.39
N ALA A 132 5.25 -38.25 -26.56
CA ALA A 132 5.51 -39.67 -26.78
C ALA A 132 6.63 -40.23 -25.89
N LYS A 133 7.53 -39.37 -25.37
CA LYS A 133 8.67 -39.72 -24.51
C LYS A 133 8.40 -39.48 -23.02
N GLY A 134 7.15 -39.13 -22.64
CA GLY A 134 6.76 -38.89 -21.24
C GLY A 134 6.62 -37.42 -20.87
N GLY A 135 6.53 -36.52 -21.86
CA GLY A 135 6.19 -35.12 -21.71
C GLY A 135 7.29 -34.25 -21.08
N LEU A 136 6.90 -33.04 -20.68
CA LEU A 136 7.78 -32.08 -20.02
C LEU A 136 8.22 -32.61 -18.65
N ALA A 137 9.52 -32.48 -18.32
CA ALA A 137 10.05 -32.75 -16.98
C ALA A 137 10.36 -31.45 -16.27
N VAL A 138 9.82 -31.29 -15.08
CA VAL A 138 10.10 -30.17 -14.18
C VAL A 138 11.05 -30.62 -13.08
N LEU A 139 12.19 -29.94 -12.96
CA LEU A 139 13.16 -30.14 -11.89
C LEU A 139 13.19 -28.90 -11.00
N GLY A 140 12.66 -29.01 -9.77
CA GLY A 140 12.72 -27.94 -8.76
C GLY A 140 14.08 -27.94 -8.09
N VAL A 141 14.76 -26.81 -8.07
CA VAL A 141 16.03 -26.59 -7.37
C VAL A 141 15.74 -25.75 -6.16
N GLU A 142 15.91 -26.31 -5.00
CA GLU A 142 15.44 -25.79 -3.72
C GLU A 142 13.92 -25.96 -3.52
N MET A 143 13.51 -26.09 -2.29
CA MET A 143 12.10 -26.09 -1.88
C MET A 143 11.66 -24.65 -1.66
N ALA A 144 10.53 -24.25 -2.20
CA ALA A 144 10.00 -22.92 -1.96
C ALA A 144 9.50 -22.77 -0.52
N HIS A 145 9.36 -21.53 -0.05
CA HIS A 145 8.81 -21.24 1.28
C HIS A 145 7.34 -21.66 1.44
N SER A 146 6.66 -22.00 0.36
CA SER A 146 5.28 -22.45 0.35
C SER A 146 5.09 -23.60 -0.61
N ASP A 147 4.38 -24.64 -0.18
CA ASP A 147 3.97 -25.78 -0.98
C ASP A 147 3.13 -25.37 -2.20
N ARG A 148 2.41 -24.25 -2.12
CA ARG A 148 1.69 -23.65 -3.25
C ARG A 148 2.62 -23.29 -4.42
N ILE A 149 3.80 -22.75 -4.11
CA ILE A 149 4.78 -22.37 -5.14
C ILE A 149 5.35 -23.65 -5.78
N ASP A 150 5.66 -24.65 -4.96
CA ASP A 150 6.14 -25.96 -5.47
C ASP A 150 5.08 -26.63 -6.34
N GLN A 151 3.81 -26.62 -5.94
CA GLN A 151 2.70 -27.11 -6.74
C GLN A 151 2.53 -26.31 -8.04
N GLN A 152 2.74 -24.99 -8.06
CA GLN A 152 2.70 -24.17 -9.26
C GLN A 152 3.86 -24.51 -10.21
N MET A 153 5.04 -24.78 -9.68
CA MET A 153 6.19 -25.24 -10.47
C MET A 153 5.94 -26.62 -11.06
N ALA A 154 5.57 -27.59 -10.25
CA ALA A 154 5.20 -28.93 -10.70
C ALA A 154 4.04 -28.91 -11.71
N GLY A 155 3.06 -28.02 -11.48
CA GLY A 155 1.90 -27.82 -12.36
C GLY A 155 2.21 -27.23 -13.74
N ARG A 156 3.47 -26.92 -14.03
CA ARG A 156 3.90 -26.59 -15.40
C ARG A 156 3.99 -27.84 -16.29
N ALA A 157 4.20 -29.03 -15.71
CA ALA A 157 4.11 -30.30 -16.39
C ALA A 157 2.74 -30.96 -16.23
N GLY A 158 2.40 -31.85 -17.15
CA GLY A 158 1.19 -32.67 -17.08
C GLY A 158 -0.12 -31.91 -17.25
N ARG A 159 -0.12 -30.83 -18.03
CA ARG A 159 -1.32 -30.03 -18.31
C ARG A 159 -2.23 -30.73 -19.31
N GLN A 160 -3.53 -30.48 -19.22
CA GLN A 160 -4.54 -30.99 -20.16
C GLN A 160 -4.60 -32.53 -20.27
N GLY A 161 -4.18 -33.25 -19.22
CA GLY A 161 -4.08 -34.71 -19.25
C GLY A 161 -2.88 -35.26 -20.03
N ASN A 162 -1.93 -34.39 -20.38
CA ASN A 162 -0.67 -34.82 -21.00
C ASN A 162 0.27 -35.49 -19.99
N PRO A 163 1.15 -36.41 -20.44
CA PRO A 163 2.20 -36.95 -19.57
C PRO A 163 3.19 -35.86 -19.16
N GLY A 164 3.84 -36.07 -18.06
CA GLY A 164 4.87 -35.16 -17.52
C GLY A 164 5.43 -35.71 -16.22
N SER A 165 6.51 -35.11 -15.72
CA SER A 165 7.04 -35.47 -14.40
C SER A 165 7.55 -34.24 -13.67
N SER A 166 7.52 -34.32 -12.32
CA SER A 166 8.20 -33.35 -11.46
C SER A 166 9.10 -34.02 -10.45
N GLN A 167 10.22 -33.40 -10.13
CA GLN A 167 11.12 -33.83 -9.07
C GLN A 167 11.80 -32.64 -8.43
N PHE A 168 11.86 -32.61 -7.10
CA PHE A 168 12.55 -31.57 -6.35
C PHE A 168 13.87 -32.06 -5.80
N PHE A 169 14.85 -31.15 -5.75
CA PHE A 169 16.21 -31.38 -5.27
C PHE A 169 16.49 -30.34 -4.21
N VAL A 170 16.91 -30.77 -3.03
CA VAL A 170 17.21 -29.91 -1.87
C VAL A 170 18.56 -30.26 -1.27
N SER A 171 19.13 -29.32 -0.55
CA SER A 171 20.39 -29.52 0.17
C SER A 171 20.26 -29.15 1.65
N LEU A 172 21.17 -29.65 2.46
CA LEU A 172 21.23 -29.25 3.88
C LEU A 172 21.66 -27.79 4.07
N ASP A 173 22.13 -27.14 2.98
CA ASP A 173 22.46 -25.70 2.98
C ASP A 173 21.25 -24.81 2.65
N ASP A 174 20.07 -25.38 2.38
CA ASP A 174 18.90 -24.61 1.96
C ASP A 174 18.31 -23.80 3.12
N ASP A 175 18.00 -22.53 2.86
CA ASP A 175 17.49 -21.56 3.85
C ASP A 175 16.19 -21.99 4.51
N ILE A 176 15.40 -22.86 3.86
CA ILE A 176 14.14 -23.37 4.42
C ILE A 176 14.35 -24.08 5.77
N LEU A 177 15.48 -24.71 6.00
CA LEU A 177 15.79 -25.40 7.24
C LEU A 177 15.97 -24.45 8.44
N ALA A 178 16.10 -23.13 8.19
CA ALA A 178 16.12 -22.12 9.25
C ALA A 178 14.81 -22.10 10.05
N TYR A 179 13.69 -22.51 9.42
CA TYR A 179 12.35 -22.54 10.04
C TYR A 179 12.12 -23.76 10.94
N LEU A 180 13.12 -24.63 11.10
CA LEU A 180 13.07 -25.67 12.12
C LEU A 180 13.39 -25.10 13.51
N SER A 181 12.69 -25.58 14.53
CA SER A 181 13.03 -25.28 15.92
C SER A 181 14.40 -25.82 16.29
N GLU A 182 15.02 -25.29 17.33
CA GLU A 182 16.33 -25.76 17.82
C GLU A 182 16.35 -27.26 18.21
N LYS A 183 15.22 -27.79 18.68
CA LYS A 183 15.07 -29.21 18.97
C LYS A 183 15.07 -30.04 17.68
N GLU A 184 14.37 -29.60 16.67
CA GLU A 184 14.28 -30.28 15.38
C GLU A 184 15.61 -30.23 14.64
N LYS A 185 16.32 -29.06 14.63
CA LYS A 185 17.68 -28.94 14.10
C LYS A 185 18.65 -29.93 14.72
N LYS A 186 18.63 -30.05 16.07
CA LYS A 186 19.46 -31.02 16.78
C LYS A 186 19.13 -32.47 16.40
N SER A 187 17.85 -32.76 16.16
CA SER A 187 17.42 -34.09 15.72
C SER A 187 17.87 -34.36 14.27
N LEU A 188 17.71 -33.39 13.38
CA LEU A 188 18.19 -33.48 11.99
C LEU A 188 19.70 -33.75 11.93
N ILE A 189 20.51 -33.00 12.70
CA ILE A 189 21.97 -33.15 12.74
C ILE A 189 22.34 -34.59 13.17
N LYS A 190 21.71 -35.13 14.19
CA LYS A 190 21.98 -36.52 14.66
C LYS A 190 21.72 -37.57 13.57
N ILE A 191 20.67 -37.38 12.75
CA ILE A 191 20.34 -38.31 11.68
C ILE A 191 21.33 -38.13 10.52
N VAL A 192 21.70 -36.91 10.19
CA VAL A 192 22.68 -36.59 9.16
C VAL A 192 24.07 -37.15 9.51
N ASP A 193 24.48 -37.06 10.76
CA ASP A 193 25.74 -37.63 11.25
C ASP A 193 25.84 -39.15 11.05
N ASN A 194 24.70 -39.85 11.08
CA ASN A 194 24.65 -41.30 10.79
C ASN A 194 24.78 -41.58 9.27
N CYS A 195 24.59 -40.59 8.42
CA CYS A 195 24.71 -40.69 6.96
C CYS A 195 26.07 -40.14 6.43
N LEU A 196 27.09 -40.09 7.28
CA LEU A 196 28.45 -39.62 6.95
C LEU A 196 29.08 -40.50 5.84
N GLY A 197 29.24 -39.87 4.66
CA GLY A 197 29.83 -40.52 3.48
C GLY A 197 28.92 -40.55 2.25
N GLU A 198 27.64 -40.43 2.38
CA GLU A 198 26.68 -40.39 1.26
C GLU A 198 26.69 -39.00 0.61
N LYS A 199 26.77 -38.97 -0.71
CA LYS A 199 26.63 -37.73 -1.50
C LYS A 199 25.18 -37.31 -1.59
N GLU A 200 24.28 -38.29 -1.73
CA GLU A 200 22.83 -38.17 -1.77
C GLU A 200 22.27 -38.92 -0.57
N ILE A 201 21.41 -38.27 0.19
CA ILE A 201 20.86 -38.81 1.43
C ILE A 201 19.47 -39.40 1.10
N THR A 202 19.33 -40.70 1.29
CA THR A 202 18.12 -41.45 0.94
C THR A 202 17.15 -41.65 2.12
N SER A 203 17.38 -41.00 3.25
CA SER A 203 16.54 -41.10 4.42
C SER A 203 15.19 -40.37 4.24
N LYS A 204 14.11 -41.13 4.44
CA LYS A 204 12.74 -40.57 4.42
C LYS A 204 12.55 -39.55 5.57
N GLU A 205 13.15 -39.82 6.73
CA GLU A 205 13.07 -38.95 7.90
C GLU A 205 13.64 -37.55 7.59
N ILE A 206 14.73 -37.50 6.84
CA ILE A 206 15.33 -36.21 6.44
C ILE A 206 14.42 -35.46 5.46
N CYS A 207 13.76 -36.14 4.52
CA CYS A 207 12.75 -35.53 3.67
C CYS A 207 11.59 -34.93 4.50
N ASP A 208 11.18 -35.63 5.55
CA ASP A 208 10.09 -35.14 6.42
C ASP A 208 10.47 -33.85 7.16
N PHE A 209 11.75 -33.60 7.47
CA PHE A 209 12.21 -32.33 8.04
C PHE A 209 12.08 -31.16 7.05
N PHE A 210 12.31 -31.38 5.77
CA PHE A 210 12.08 -30.33 4.77
C PHE A 210 10.61 -29.97 4.66
N TYR A 211 9.71 -30.96 4.64
CA TYR A 211 8.27 -30.70 4.65
C TYR A 211 7.79 -30.05 5.94
N LEU A 212 8.41 -30.39 7.08
CA LEU A 212 8.13 -29.77 8.37
C LEU A 212 8.58 -28.29 8.36
N ALA A 213 9.79 -28.04 7.90
CA ALA A 213 10.34 -26.69 7.78
C ALA A 213 9.46 -25.79 6.89
N GLN A 214 8.98 -26.33 5.75
CA GLN A 214 8.09 -25.61 4.86
C GLN A 214 6.75 -25.28 5.52
N ARG A 215 6.17 -26.22 6.28
CA ARG A 215 4.94 -25.96 7.05
C ARG A 215 5.13 -24.90 8.11
N ASN A 216 6.26 -24.94 8.83
CA ASN A 216 6.60 -23.95 9.86
C ASN A 216 6.76 -22.54 9.22
N CYS A 217 7.44 -22.48 8.07
CA CYS A 217 7.58 -21.24 7.29
C CYS A 217 6.23 -20.67 6.89
N VAL A 218 5.35 -21.48 6.30
CA VAL A 218 3.99 -21.05 5.91
C VAL A 218 3.20 -20.54 7.10
N GLN A 219 3.31 -21.24 8.25
CA GLN A 219 2.63 -20.82 9.48
C GLN A 219 3.14 -19.47 9.99
N GLU A 220 4.47 -19.30 10.08
CA GLU A 220 5.09 -18.06 10.52
C GLU A 220 4.70 -16.88 9.62
N GLU A 221 4.75 -17.07 8.29
CA GLU A 221 4.32 -16.05 7.36
C GLU A 221 2.82 -15.74 7.43
N MET A 222 1.98 -16.75 7.69
CA MET A 222 0.56 -16.55 7.91
C MET A 222 0.29 -15.73 9.18
N ASP A 223 1.01 -16.02 10.25
CA ASP A 223 0.87 -15.30 11.53
C ASP A 223 1.35 -13.84 11.37
N LYS A 224 2.44 -13.60 10.62
CA LYS A 224 2.89 -12.25 10.26
C LYS A 224 1.81 -11.50 9.46
N ARG A 225 1.20 -12.15 8.45
CA ARG A 225 0.11 -11.52 7.66
C ARG A 225 -1.11 -11.24 8.50
N LYS A 226 -1.51 -12.13 9.41
CA LYS A 226 -2.62 -11.89 10.34
C LYS A 226 -2.35 -10.70 11.25
N TYR A 227 -1.13 -10.61 11.78
CA TYR A 227 -0.71 -9.48 12.60
C TYR A 227 -0.77 -8.15 11.83
N LEU A 228 -0.25 -8.13 10.59
CA LEU A 228 -0.32 -6.94 9.73
C LEU A 228 -1.77 -6.54 9.41
N ASN A 229 -2.64 -7.51 9.12
CA ASN A 229 -4.05 -7.21 8.89
C ASN A 229 -4.74 -6.59 10.10
N LEU A 230 -4.50 -7.12 11.31
CA LEU A 230 -5.07 -6.55 12.54
C LEU A 230 -4.56 -5.11 12.78
N ARG A 231 -3.28 -4.86 12.46
CA ARG A 231 -2.69 -3.53 12.52
C ARG A 231 -3.35 -2.58 11.52
N ASP A 232 -3.47 -3.00 10.27
CA ASP A 232 -4.05 -2.22 9.19
C ASP A 232 -5.55 -1.94 9.44
N ASP A 233 -6.32 -2.93 9.92
CA ASP A 233 -7.73 -2.77 10.30
C ASP A 233 -7.90 -1.72 11.41
N SER A 234 -6.98 -1.69 12.38
CA SER A 234 -6.97 -0.68 13.44
C SER A 234 -6.73 0.72 12.89
N ILE A 235 -5.71 0.88 12.04
CA ILE A 235 -5.38 2.16 11.38
C ILE A 235 -6.54 2.61 10.48
N ASP A 236 -7.15 1.70 9.73
CA ASP A 236 -8.30 1.99 8.87
C ASP A 236 -9.53 2.42 9.68
N SER A 237 -9.77 1.81 10.84
CA SER A 237 -10.84 2.22 11.75
C SER A 237 -10.64 3.66 12.22
N PHE A 238 -9.43 4.01 12.67
CA PHE A 238 -9.09 5.36 13.11
C PHE A 238 -9.15 6.38 11.96
N ARG A 239 -8.67 5.98 10.78
CA ARG A 239 -8.79 6.80 9.57
C ARG A 239 -10.24 7.10 9.25
N ASN A 240 -11.12 6.10 9.29
CA ASN A 240 -12.53 6.26 8.99
C ASN A 240 -13.24 7.17 10.00
N GLU A 241 -12.87 7.10 11.30
CA GLU A 241 -13.37 8.03 12.32
C GLU A 241 -12.96 9.47 11.98
N ILE A 242 -11.68 9.73 11.76
CA ILE A 242 -11.15 11.06 11.49
C ILE A 242 -11.66 11.61 10.14
N TYR A 243 -11.70 10.79 9.10
CA TYR A 243 -12.21 11.22 7.80
C TYR A 243 -13.71 11.40 7.79
N GLY A 244 -14.46 10.63 8.59
CA GLY A 244 -15.89 10.83 8.80
C GLY A 244 -16.20 12.21 9.40
N ILE A 245 -15.43 12.62 10.41
CA ILE A 245 -15.50 13.97 10.99
C ILE A 245 -15.18 15.02 9.93
N LYS A 246 -14.07 14.84 9.20
CA LYS A 246 -13.63 15.76 8.15
C LYS A 246 -14.66 15.92 7.03
N ASP A 247 -15.28 14.83 6.59
CA ASP A 247 -16.28 14.84 5.52
C ASP A 247 -17.58 15.57 5.95
N ARG A 248 -18.01 15.41 7.20
CA ARG A 248 -19.14 16.16 7.77
C ARG A 248 -18.86 17.66 7.69
N ILE A 249 -17.71 18.10 8.19
CA ILE A 249 -17.31 19.51 8.22
C ILE A 249 -17.14 20.09 6.81
N LEU A 250 -16.66 19.28 5.85
CA LEU A 250 -16.49 19.73 4.46
C LEU A 250 -17.82 19.92 3.75
N LYS A 251 -18.82 19.08 4.04
CA LYS A 251 -20.16 19.15 3.41
C LYS A 251 -20.95 20.36 3.87
N ASP A 252 -20.95 20.63 5.17
CA ASP A 252 -21.66 21.79 5.73
C ASP A 252 -20.79 22.46 6.81
N SER A 253 -20.58 23.76 6.67
CA SER A 253 -19.83 24.55 7.66
C SER A 253 -20.51 24.62 9.02
N LYS A 254 -21.82 24.48 9.08
CA LYS A 254 -22.59 24.44 10.33
C LYS A 254 -22.32 23.18 11.15
N GLU A 255 -21.89 22.10 10.51
CA GLU A 255 -21.48 20.87 11.19
C GLU A 255 -20.24 21.06 12.07
N ALA A 256 -19.41 22.09 11.84
CA ALA A 256 -18.22 22.33 12.65
C ALA A 256 -18.58 22.59 14.13
N ASP A 257 -19.58 23.40 14.42
CA ASP A 257 -20.05 23.62 15.79
C ASP A 257 -20.64 22.34 16.42
N ALA A 258 -21.39 21.56 15.66
CA ALA A 258 -21.93 20.29 16.12
C ALA A 258 -20.83 19.27 16.43
N VAL A 259 -19.82 19.18 15.58
CA VAL A 259 -18.65 18.32 15.78
C VAL A 259 -17.84 18.75 17.00
N LEU A 260 -17.63 20.06 17.19
CA LEU A 260 -16.95 20.56 18.39
C LEU A 260 -17.69 20.20 19.67
N LYS A 261 -19.01 20.33 19.71
CA LYS A 261 -19.85 19.93 20.86
C LYS A 261 -19.77 18.42 21.12
N GLU A 262 -19.77 17.60 20.06
CA GLU A 262 -19.63 16.16 20.17
C GLU A 262 -18.24 15.76 20.72
N LEU A 263 -17.16 16.41 20.25
CA LEU A 263 -15.79 16.12 20.66
C LEU A 263 -15.47 16.56 22.10
N TYR A 264 -16.01 17.69 22.55
CA TYR A 264 -15.77 18.22 23.90
C TYR A 264 -16.78 17.74 24.94
N GLY A 265 -17.91 17.15 24.53
CA GLY A 265 -19.00 16.72 25.39
C GLY A 265 -19.97 17.84 25.76
N GLU A 266 -21.23 17.47 26.08
CA GLU A 266 -22.25 18.41 26.52
C GLU A 266 -21.85 19.02 27.87
N GLY A 267 -21.61 20.31 27.91
CA GLY A 267 -21.27 21.08 29.12
C GLY A 267 -20.01 21.94 29.03
N ASN A 268 -19.15 21.73 28.06
CA ASN A 268 -17.93 22.53 27.85
C ASN A 268 -18.11 23.67 26.82
N ASP A 269 -19.34 24.08 26.60
CA ASP A 269 -19.78 24.98 25.53
C ASP A 269 -19.24 26.42 25.60
N CYS A 270 -18.49 26.81 26.65
CA CYS A 270 -18.46 28.23 27.02
C CYS A 270 -17.16 28.97 26.73
N PHE A 271 -16.01 28.32 26.72
CA PHE A 271 -14.76 29.09 26.78
C PHE A 271 -14.39 29.78 25.44
N TRP A 272 -14.72 29.23 24.30
CA TRP A 272 -14.49 29.93 23.03
C TRP A 272 -15.58 30.93 22.66
N LYS A 273 -16.80 30.75 23.14
CA LYS A 273 -17.91 31.71 22.91
C LYS A 273 -17.64 33.08 23.51
N GLU A 274 -16.97 33.16 24.68
CA GLU A 274 -16.52 34.42 25.25
C GLU A 274 -15.46 35.10 24.40
N HIS A 275 -14.52 34.30 23.87
CA HIS A 275 -13.49 34.84 22.99
C HIS A 275 -14.07 35.33 21.65
N TYR A 276 -15.11 34.67 21.13
CA TYR A 276 -15.83 35.14 19.96
C TYR A 276 -16.52 36.49 20.17
N ALA A 277 -16.81 36.90 21.38
CA ALA A 277 -17.37 38.21 21.67
C ALA A 277 -16.45 39.32 21.13
N HIS A 278 -15.13 39.16 21.24
CA HIS A 278 -14.16 40.12 20.70
C HIS A 278 -14.14 40.07 19.15
N VAL A 279 -14.07 38.92 18.54
CA VAL A 279 -14.10 38.76 17.05
C VAL A 279 -15.45 39.29 16.53
N LYS A 280 -16.55 39.00 17.21
CA LYS A 280 -17.88 39.51 16.88
C LYS A 280 -17.96 41.05 16.96
N GLN A 281 -17.34 41.63 17.97
CA GLN A 281 -17.29 43.09 18.11
C GLN A 281 -16.51 43.73 16.96
N VAL A 282 -15.35 43.18 16.59
CA VAL A 282 -14.57 43.68 15.44
C VAL A 282 -15.36 43.52 14.14
N LEU A 283 -16.02 42.40 13.94
CA LEU A 283 -16.83 42.14 12.75
C LEU A 283 -18.08 43.03 12.71
N SER A 284 -18.73 43.31 13.84
CA SER A 284 -19.89 44.21 13.88
C SER A 284 -19.56 45.63 13.42
N VAL A 285 -18.32 46.07 13.65
CA VAL A 285 -17.82 47.37 13.15
C VAL A 285 -17.43 47.27 11.67
N ALA A 286 -16.84 46.16 11.23
CA ALA A 286 -16.37 45.99 9.86
C ALA A 286 -17.48 45.71 8.84
N MET A 287 -18.51 44.96 9.23
CA MET A 287 -19.59 44.51 8.34
C MET A 287 -20.42 45.66 7.70
N PRO A 288 -20.84 46.71 8.45
CA PRO A 288 -21.53 47.83 7.84
C PRO A 288 -20.70 48.55 6.80
N ILE A 289 -19.37 48.62 7.00
CA ILE A 289 -18.46 49.28 6.10
C ILE A 289 -18.31 48.44 4.82
N ILE A 290 -18.21 47.12 4.96
CA ILE A 290 -18.15 46.20 3.84
C ILE A 290 -19.43 46.26 3.00
N ARG A 291 -20.62 46.30 3.61
CA ARG A 291 -21.90 46.49 2.92
C ARG A 291 -21.92 47.78 2.09
N LYS A 292 -21.45 48.88 2.66
CA LYS A 292 -21.43 50.18 1.98
C LYS A 292 -20.47 50.22 0.78
N ILE A 293 -19.37 49.45 0.86
CA ILE A 293 -18.46 49.27 -0.26
C ILE A 293 -19.13 48.45 -1.36
N GLN A 294 -19.89 47.44 -1.01
CA GLN A 294 -20.55 46.52 -1.94
C GLN A 294 -21.71 47.25 -2.68
N GLU A 295 -22.46 48.09 -1.99
CA GLU A 295 -23.53 48.90 -2.58
C GLU A 295 -23.00 49.91 -3.63
N ASN A 296 -21.77 50.38 -3.46
CA ASN A 296 -21.12 51.35 -4.35
C ASN A 296 -20.23 50.72 -5.45
N THR A 297 -19.95 49.43 -5.37
CA THR A 297 -19.18 48.71 -6.37
C THR A 297 -19.95 47.47 -6.81
N TYR A 298 -20.20 47.35 -8.12
CA TYR A 298 -20.75 46.10 -8.69
C TYR A 298 -19.71 44.98 -8.54
N VAL A 299 -19.49 44.51 -7.34
CA VAL A 299 -18.54 43.43 -7.05
C VAL A 299 -19.26 42.08 -7.16
N ILE A 300 -18.94 41.34 -8.20
CA ILE A 300 -19.26 39.92 -8.30
C ILE A 300 -18.62 39.21 -7.11
N ASP A 301 -19.33 38.28 -6.50
CA ASP A 301 -18.95 37.46 -5.32
C ASP A 301 -17.42 37.23 -5.21
N SER A 302 -16.76 38.04 -4.41
CA SER A 302 -15.31 37.98 -4.26
C SER A 302 -14.96 37.20 -2.98
N TYR A 303 -14.18 36.13 -3.13
CA TYR A 303 -13.59 35.46 -2.00
C TYR A 303 -12.53 36.36 -1.36
N GLN A 304 -12.76 36.69 -0.10
CA GLN A 304 -11.84 37.45 0.72
C GLN A 304 -11.07 36.51 1.64
N ARG A 305 -9.93 36.98 2.14
CA ARG A 305 -9.16 36.25 3.14
C ARG A 305 -9.09 37.06 4.41
N LEU A 306 -9.59 36.49 5.50
CA LEU A 306 -9.51 37.09 6.83
C LEU A 306 -8.19 36.67 7.48
N PRO A 307 -7.27 37.59 7.82
CA PRO A 307 -6.09 37.27 8.58
C PRO A 307 -6.45 37.10 10.04
N LEU A 308 -6.10 35.98 10.63
CA LEU A 308 -6.20 35.70 12.06
C LEU A 308 -4.82 35.33 12.58
N SER A 309 -4.44 35.77 13.76
CA SER A 309 -3.18 35.44 14.38
C SER A 309 -3.40 34.79 15.75
N ASP A 310 -2.56 33.83 16.09
CA ASP A 310 -2.45 33.26 17.44
C ASP A 310 -1.27 33.84 18.23
N GLY A 311 -0.66 34.92 17.72
CA GLY A 311 0.52 35.55 18.29
C GLY A 311 1.83 35.05 17.69
N ASN A 312 1.86 33.85 17.14
CA ASN A 312 3.04 33.22 16.54
C ASN A 312 2.94 33.12 15.02
N LYS A 313 1.73 32.86 14.53
CA LYS A 313 1.48 32.61 13.11
C LYS A 313 0.23 33.36 12.66
N VAL A 314 0.25 33.83 11.40
CA VAL A 314 -0.92 34.44 10.76
C VAL A 314 -1.58 33.39 9.84
N TYR A 315 -2.85 33.15 10.10
CA TYR A 315 -3.71 32.28 9.29
C TYR A 315 -4.54 33.13 8.34
N SER A 316 -4.76 32.66 7.13
CA SER A 316 -5.55 33.36 6.13
C SER A 316 -6.79 32.54 5.78
N ILE A 317 -7.93 32.89 6.37
CA ILE A 317 -9.17 32.15 6.21
C ILE A 317 -9.97 32.67 5.04
N PRO A 318 -10.27 31.85 4.02
CA PRO A 318 -11.11 32.24 2.91
C PRO A 318 -12.57 32.31 3.35
N PHE A 319 -13.29 33.36 2.98
CA PHE A 319 -14.73 33.48 3.19
C PHE A 319 -15.41 34.18 2.00
N SER A 320 -16.68 33.88 1.79
CA SER A 320 -17.50 34.57 0.80
C SER A 320 -18.05 35.86 1.39
N LEU A 321 -17.82 36.98 0.73
CA LEU A 321 -18.30 38.27 1.18
C LEU A 321 -19.84 38.32 1.20
N ASN A 322 -20.50 37.75 0.18
CA ASN A 322 -21.95 37.70 0.11
C ASN A 322 -22.55 36.86 1.26
N SER A 323 -22.00 35.68 1.53
CA SER A 323 -22.40 34.84 2.65
C SER A 323 -22.23 35.55 3.99
N ALA A 324 -21.13 36.27 4.18
CA ALA A 324 -20.85 37.00 5.41
C ALA A 324 -21.81 38.18 5.63
N LEU A 325 -22.25 38.83 4.54
CA LEU A 325 -23.19 39.96 4.58
C LEU A 325 -24.64 39.53 4.84
N GLU A 326 -25.03 38.34 4.35
CA GLU A 326 -26.41 37.84 4.48
C GLU A 326 -26.75 37.30 5.88
N THR A 327 -25.76 36.91 6.69
CA THR A 327 -25.98 36.10 7.90
C THR A 327 -25.47 36.72 9.20
N ASP A 328 -25.54 38.02 9.42
CA ASP A 328 -25.08 38.68 10.66
C ASP A 328 -23.71 38.23 11.19
N GLY A 329 -22.84 37.74 10.33
CA GLY A 329 -21.51 37.21 10.67
C GLY A 329 -21.50 35.74 11.12
N SER A 330 -22.63 35.07 11.29
CA SER A 330 -22.66 33.66 11.76
C SER A 330 -21.99 32.69 10.81
N SER A 331 -22.08 32.92 9.51
CA SER A 331 -21.39 32.11 8.50
C SER A 331 -19.87 32.27 8.52
N LEU A 332 -19.38 33.41 8.98
CA LEU A 332 -17.95 33.66 9.13
C LEU A 332 -17.39 32.88 10.32
N TYR A 333 -18.12 32.81 11.44
CA TYR A 333 -17.74 31.97 12.59
C TYR A 333 -17.67 30.50 12.20
N ALA A 334 -18.71 29.99 11.55
CA ALA A 334 -18.70 28.63 11.05
C ALA A 334 -17.51 28.36 10.11
N SER A 335 -17.08 29.37 9.33
CA SER A 335 -15.90 29.25 8.47
C SER A 335 -14.59 29.23 9.27
N ILE A 336 -14.48 29.98 10.37
CA ILE A 336 -13.32 29.98 11.25
C ILE A 336 -13.21 28.63 11.98
N GLU A 337 -14.29 28.19 12.59
CA GLU A 337 -14.37 26.89 13.27
C GLU A 337 -14.01 25.74 12.31
N LYS A 338 -14.61 25.74 11.14
CA LYS A 338 -14.32 24.80 10.07
C LYS A 338 -12.84 24.77 9.73
N TYR A 339 -12.22 25.94 9.52
CA TYR A 339 -10.81 26.03 9.14
C TYR A 339 -9.89 25.52 10.27
N VAL A 340 -10.12 25.98 11.51
CA VAL A 340 -9.32 25.59 12.67
C VAL A 340 -9.41 24.08 12.89
N LEU A 341 -10.62 23.53 12.81
CA LEU A 341 -10.85 22.11 13.01
C LEU A 341 -10.20 21.25 11.91
N LEU A 342 -10.33 21.66 10.64
CA LEU A 342 -9.68 20.96 9.52
C LEU A 342 -8.14 21.02 9.60
N ASP A 343 -7.56 22.15 9.99
CA ASP A 343 -6.10 22.27 10.18
C ASP A 343 -5.60 21.39 11.33
N ALA A 344 -6.32 21.38 12.46
CA ALA A 344 -6.00 20.53 13.61
C ALA A 344 -6.11 19.04 13.26
N ILE A 345 -7.19 18.63 12.61
CA ILE A 345 -7.40 17.25 12.14
C ILE A 345 -6.27 16.82 11.22
N ASN A 346 -5.92 17.63 10.20
CA ASN A 346 -4.88 17.29 9.26
C ASN A 346 -3.51 17.15 9.93
N LYS A 347 -3.14 18.07 10.82
CA LYS A 347 -1.87 18.02 11.56
C LYS A 347 -1.80 16.80 12.46
N SER A 348 -2.85 16.57 13.24
CA SER A 348 -2.89 15.46 14.18
C SER A 348 -2.82 14.11 13.46
N TRP A 349 -3.54 13.95 12.34
CA TRP A 349 -3.46 12.75 11.53
C TRP A 349 -2.07 12.53 10.94
N MET A 350 -1.41 13.59 10.44
CA MET A 350 -0.02 13.48 9.94
C MET A 350 0.96 13.12 11.05
N ASN A 351 0.79 13.68 12.23
CA ASN A 351 1.63 13.33 13.39
C ASN A 351 1.43 11.87 13.79
N TYR A 352 0.18 11.42 13.86
CA TYR A 352 -0.15 10.02 14.13
C TYR A 352 0.53 9.07 13.14
N ILE A 353 0.39 9.32 11.83
CA ILE A 353 1.01 8.47 10.80
C ILE A 353 2.54 8.44 10.95
N ASN A 354 3.18 9.59 11.21
CA ASN A 354 4.63 9.65 11.41
C ASN A 354 5.09 8.89 12.67
N GLU A 355 4.27 8.87 13.72
CA GLU A 355 4.60 8.19 14.98
C GLU A 355 4.46 6.68 14.87
N ILE A 356 3.49 6.19 14.09
CA ILE A 356 3.23 4.76 13.90
C ILE A 356 4.08 4.11 12.80
N ASP A 357 4.99 4.82 12.16
CA ASP A 357 5.85 4.30 11.07
C ASP A 357 6.89 3.27 11.57
N SER A 358 6.80 2.82 12.81
CA SER A 358 7.62 1.74 13.34
C SER A 358 6.89 0.38 13.23
N ASP A 359 7.54 -0.62 12.65
CA ASP A 359 6.97 -1.96 12.41
C ASP A 359 6.66 -2.76 13.69
N ASN A 360 7.02 -2.24 14.87
CA ASN A 360 6.97 -2.97 16.14
C ASN A 360 5.76 -2.67 17.02
N LEU A 361 4.86 -1.78 16.59
CA LEU A 361 3.69 -1.36 17.38
C LEU A 361 2.55 -2.36 17.24
N ASN A 362 2.05 -2.86 18.36
CA ASN A 362 0.87 -3.72 18.39
C ASN A 362 -0.44 -2.89 18.31
N PRO A 363 -1.62 -3.50 18.04
CA PRO A 363 -2.89 -2.78 17.94
C PRO A 363 -3.27 -1.96 19.18
N ALA A 364 -2.87 -2.40 20.38
CA ALA A 364 -3.16 -1.67 21.62
C ALA A 364 -2.28 -0.41 21.73
N ASP A 365 -1.01 -0.49 21.31
CA ASP A 365 -0.12 0.67 21.25
C ASP A 365 -0.65 1.70 20.25
N LEU A 366 -1.10 1.25 19.07
CA LEU A 366 -1.70 2.11 18.04
C LEU A 366 -2.94 2.84 18.57
N TYR A 367 -3.78 2.15 19.33
CA TYR A 367 -4.96 2.76 19.96
C TYR A 367 -4.58 3.82 20.99
N THR A 368 -3.57 3.55 21.82
CA THR A 368 -3.08 4.50 22.82
C THR A 368 -2.54 5.76 22.16
N ILE A 369 -1.68 5.62 21.15
CA ILE A 369 -1.14 6.74 20.38
C ILE A 369 -2.28 7.53 19.70
N PHE A 370 -3.30 6.84 19.19
CA PHE A 370 -4.45 7.49 18.57
C PHE A 370 -5.24 8.35 19.59
N LEU A 371 -5.48 7.84 20.81
CA LEU A 371 -6.15 8.60 21.85
C LEU A 371 -5.35 9.84 22.29
N ASP A 372 -4.03 9.71 22.44
CA ASP A 372 -3.16 10.83 22.77
C ASP A 372 -3.13 11.87 21.63
N THR A 373 -3.08 11.42 20.39
CA THR A 373 -3.18 12.29 19.22
C THR A 373 -4.51 13.04 19.18
N LYS A 374 -5.60 12.37 19.48
CA LYS A 374 -6.93 12.99 19.54
C LYS A 374 -7.02 14.04 20.65
N LYS A 375 -6.42 13.77 21.81
CA LYS A 375 -6.31 14.74 22.90
C LYS A 375 -5.49 15.97 22.48
N CYS A 376 -4.32 15.79 21.90
CA CYS A 376 -3.49 16.88 21.38
C CYS A 376 -4.20 17.68 20.29
N MET A 377 -5.02 17.03 19.46
CA MET A 377 -5.88 17.69 18.47
C MET A 377 -6.87 18.65 19.14
N LEU A 378 -7.53 18.19 20.18
CA LEU A 378 -8.50 19.01 20.91
C LEU A 378 -7.80 20.20 21.59
N GLU A 379 -6.65 20.00 22.21
CA GLU A 379 -5.84 21.05 22.80
C GLU A 379 -5.38 22.10 21.74
N ASP A 380 -5.00 21.66 20.54
CA ASP A 380 -4.64 22.58 19.43
C ASP A 380 -5.85 23.40 18.96
N VAL A 381 -7.03 22.77 18.86
CA VAL A 381 -8.29 23.45 18.51
C VAL A 381 -8.64 24.51 19.57
N GLU A 382 -8.61 24.13 20.84
CA GLU A 382 -8.89 25.03 21.97
C GLU A 382 -7.94 26.21 21.97
N ASN A 383 -6.63 25.95 21.89
CA ASN A 383 -5.62 26.99 21.86
C ASN A 383 -5.81 27.97 20.69
N LYS A 384 -6.15 27.46 19.50
CA LYS A 384 -6.40 28.31 18.34
C LYS A 384 -7.67 29.13 18.49
N LEU A 385 -8.80 28.51 18.85
CA LEU A 385 -10.08 29.20 19.00
C LEU A 385 -10.03 30.27 20.09
N THR A 386 -9.27 30.07 21.18
CA THR A 386 -9.14 31.03 22.27
C THR A 386 -8.11 32.13 22.01
N LYS A 387 -7.10 31.90 21.16
CA LYS A 387 -5.99 32.85 20.93
C LYS A 387 -6.09 33.60 19.60
N LEU A 388 -6.97 33.19 18.68
CA LEU A 388 -7.09 33.85 17.39
C LEU A 388 -7.65 35.27 17.54
N TYR A 389 -6.93 36.25 17.00
CA TYR A 389 -7.38 37.63 16.92
C TYR A 389 -7.05 38.21 15.52
N ILE A 390 -7.72 39.31 15.17
CA ILE A 390 -7.41 40.04 13.94
C ILE A 390 -6.20 40.97 14.25
N PRO A 391 -5.02 40.73 13.65
CA PRO A 391 -3.85 41.53 13.96
C PRO A 391 -3.98 42.96 13.43
N VAL A 392 -3.81 43.94 14.27
CA VAL A 392 -3.94 45.37 13.92
C VAL A 392 -2.93 45.75 12.82
N ASN A 393 -1.73 45.17 12.86
CA ASN A 393 -0.68 45.45 11.87
C ASN A 393 -0.97 44.85 10.47
N ALA A 394 -1.88 43.87 10.35
CA ALA A 394 -2.34 43.41 9.06
C ALA A 394 -3.34 44.37 8.42
N ILE A 395 -3.80 45.36 9.18
CA ILE A 395 -4.73 46.41 8.76
C ILE A 395 -3.99 47.66 8.26
N SER A 396 -2.78 47.90 8.76
CA SER A 396 -1.85 48.93 8.27
C SER A 396 -0.94 48.32 7.20
N GLY A 397 -1.42 48.12 5.99
CA GLY A 397 -0.53 47.79 4.85
C GLY A 397 0.47 48.89 4.61
N ASP A 398 1.69 48.53 4.17
CA ASP A 398 2.82 49.42 3.93
C ASP A 398 2.42 50.75 3.30
N GLU A 399 2.66 51.81 4.07
CA GLU A 399 2.39 53.16 3.66
C GLU A 399 3.56 53.72 2.85
N GLU A 400 3.48 53.62 1.54
CA GLU A 400 4.11 54.56 0.69
C GLU A 400 3.36 54.67 -0.64
N ASN A 401 2.34 55.50 -0.70
CA ASN A 401 1.61 56.09 -1.83
C ASN A 401 0.10 55.86 -1.79
N ASP A 402 -0.59 56.51 -0.87
CA ASP A 402 -1.91 57.09 -1.16
C ASP A 402 -2.37 57.96 0.03
N GLN A 403 -1.81 59.19 0.11
CA GLN A 403 -2.39 60.23 0.94
C GLN A 403 -3.60 60.77 0.21
N LYS A 404 -4.76 60.26 0.50
CA LYS A 404 -6.09 60.90 0.57
C LYS A 404 -7.18 59.85 0.46
N GLU A 405 -7.90 59.78 1.52
CA GLU A 405 -9.18 59.08 1.71
C GLU A 405 -9.15 57.87 2.58
N THR A 406 -9.75 58.09 3.73
CA THR A 406 -10.28 57.22 4.77
C THR A 406 -9.38 56.94 5.95
N SER A 407 -9.76 57.51 7.06
CA SER A 407 -9.20 57.41 8.42
C SER A 407 -9.45 56.06 9.16
N ASN A 408 -9.98 55.05 8.47
CA ASN A 408 -10.27 53.76 9.09
C ASN A 408 -9.35 52.66 8.53
N PRO A 409 -8.42 52.11 9.38
CA PRO A 409 -7.47 51.09 8.94
C PRO A 409 -8.16 49.81 8.40
N LEU A 410 -9.34 49.44 8.93
CA LEU A 410 -10.11 48.29 8.44
C LEU A 410 -10.57 48.45 6.99
N LEU A 411 -10.92 49.69 6.59
CA LEU A 411 -11.28 49.98 5.19
C LEU A 411 -10.12 49.77 4.23
N LYS A 412 -8.90 50.02 4.67
CA LYS A 412 -7.70 49.83 3.85
C LYS A 412 -7.40 48.35 3.61
N TYR A 413 -7.66 47.53 4.61
CA TYR A 413 -7.53 46.08 4.53
C TYR A 413 -8.62 45.45 3.63
N PHE A 414 -9.86 45.94 3.72
CA PHE A 414 -10.97 45.49 2.89
C PHE A 414 -11.04 46.19 1.50
N LYS A 415 -10.29 47.26 1.27
CA LYS A 415 -10.02 47.83 -0.05
C LYS A 415 -9.17 46.93 -0.95
N VAL A 416 -9.13 45.70 -0.61
CA VAL A 416 -8.55 44.70 -1.30
C VAL A 416 -8.49 44.65 -2.71
N HIS A 417 -7.55 44.26 -3.20
CA HIS A 417 -7.29 43.44 -4.36
C HIS A 417 -8.53 42.97 -5.16
N SER A 418 -9.34 43.88 -5.64
CA SER A 418 -10.20 43.69 -6.79
C SER A 418 -9.33 43.58 -8.06
N LYS A 419 -8.25 42.79 -7.99
CA LYS A 419 -7.66 42.28 -9.22
C LYS A 419 -8.76 41.47 -9.88
N LYS A 420 -9.23 41.93 -11.02
CA LYS A 420 -9.99 41.10 -11.95
C LYS A 420 -9.18 39.81 -12.10
N VAL A 421 -9.65 38.73 -11.50
CA VAL A 421 -9.06 37.41 -11.73
C VAL A 421 -9.39 37.06 -13.18
N GLU A 422 -8.39 36.92 -14.00
CA GLU A 422 -8.61 36.49 -15.38
C GLU A 422 -9.15 35.07 -15.40
N MET A 423 -10.01 34.76 -16.37
CA MET A 423 -10.72 33.46 -16.43
C MET A 423 -9.80 32.23 -16.39
N LEU A 424 -8.57 32.37 -16.91
CA LEU A 424 -7.57 31.31 -16.97
C LEU A 424 -6.62 31.25 -15.75
N GLU A 425 -6.63 32.27 -14.88
CA GLU A 425 -5.80 32.28 -13.69
C GLU A 425 -6.26 31.20 -12.66
N PRO A 426 -5.35 30.71 -11.82
CA PRO A 426 -5.71 29.81 -10.76
C PRO A 426 -6.77 30.41 -9.84
N CYS A 427 -7.81 29.64 -9.51
CA CYS A 427 -8.88 30.13 -8.68
C CYS A 427 -8.37 30.53 -7.28
N PRO A 428 -8.69 31.73 -6.78
CA PRO A 428 -8.25 32.21 -5.47
C PRO A 428 -8.66 31.33 -4.28
N CYS A 429 -9.63 30.40 -4.48
CA CYS A 429 -10.06 29.47 -3.45
C CYS A 429 -9.03 28.36 -3.13
N GLY A 430 -7.91 28.31 -3.85
CA GLY A 430 -6.87 27.30 -3.64
C GLY A 430 -7.20 25.90 -4.19
N SER A 431 -8.24 25.74 -4.98
CA SER A 431 -8.66 24.45 -5.57
C SER A 431 -7.71 23.92 -6.66
N GLY A 432 -6.69 24.70 -7.07
CA GLY A 432 -5.80 24.35 -8.18
C GLY A 432 -6.45 24.40 -9.57
N LYS A 433 -7.75 24.70 -9.66
CA LYS A 433 -8.49 24.84 -10.93
C LYS A 433 -8.44 26.27 -11.43
N ALA A 434 -8.52 26.48 -12.76
CA ALA A 434 -8.69 27.79 -13.32
C ALA A 434 -10.01 28.43 -12.82
N PHE A 435 -10.05 29.77 -12.70
CA PHE A 435 -11.19 30.49 -12.14
C PHE A 435 -12.52 30.15 -12.85
N TRP A 436 -12.53 30.10 -14.20
CA TRP A 436 -13.71 29.75 -14.98
C TRP A 436 -14.24 28.32 -14.72
N GLN A 437 -13.36 27.39 -14.32
CA GLN A 437 -13.72 25.99 -13.99
C GLN A 437 -14.27 25.83 -12.58
N CYS A 438 -14.02 26.80 -11.71
CA CYS A 438 -14.36 26.75 -10.30
C CYS A 438 -15.46 27.76 -9.95
N HIS A 439 -15.11 29.02 -9.72
CA HIS A 439 -16.01 30.08 -9.27
C HIS A 439 -16.45 31.04 -10.38
N GLY A 440 -15.74 31.06 -11.50
CA GLY A 440 -16.07 31.83 -12.67
C GLY A 440 -17.09 31.19 -13.63
N LYS A 441 -17.78 30.12 -13.19
CA LYS A 441 -18.83 29.49 -14.00
C LYS A 441 -19.98 30.46 -14.17
N ILE A 442 -20.08 31.07 -15.36
CA ILE A 442 -21.25 31.84 -15.76
C ILE A 442 -22.41 30.82 -15.84
N LYS A 443 -23.39 30.93 -14.97
CA LYS A 443 -24.70 30.32 -15.21
C LYS A 443 -25.34 31.09 -16.38
N LEU A 444 -25.19 30.54 -17.56
CA LEU A 444 -26.07 30.97 -18.67
C LEU A 444 -27.50 30.61 -18.22
N LYS A 445 -28.30 31.66 -18.02
CA LYS A 445 -29.74 31.52 -17.86
C LYS A 445 -30.35 31.12 -19.19
#